data_4c58128af3caf1dedc74cb744a8ed598
#
_entry.id   4c58128af3caf1dedc74cb744a8ed598
#
_cell.length_a   1.000
_cell.length_b   1.000
_cell.length_c   1.000
_cell.angle_alpha   90.00
_cell.angle_beta   90.00
_cell.angle_gamma   90.00
#
_symmetry.space_group_name_H-M   'P 1'
#
loop_
_entity.id
_entity.type
_entity.pdbx_description
1 polymer ?
#
loop_
_entity_poly.entity_id
_entity_poly.type
_entity_poly.pdbx_seq_one_letter_code
_entity_poly.pdbx_strand_id
1 'polypeptide(L)'
;MEGTTEWPVRIHSPRLVIRPPGDDDRQALIRLMTDPITREYLGGAVDYASRQALELSPLGLTWGRWALALAEEDSMIGSISLSYDRGELELSYALLPEWTGQGFAAESCIALLGWARQELEDEHVIAISQTRNKRSVELLRKLGFTVRKGLEEFGTQQLLLERSLSAPLPEYAQPLQTAADPTPPSRR
;
A
#
# COMPACT_ATOMS: atom_id res chain seq x y z
N MET A 1 -11.07 -14.22 16.71
CA MET A 1 -9.99 -14.07 17.72
C MET A 1 -9.07 -12.98 17.19
N GLU A 2 -8.82 -11.93 17.95
CA GLU A 2 -7.91 -10.87 17.55
C GLU A 2 -6.51 -11.48 17.58
N GLY A 3 -5.86 -11.55 16.41
CA GLY A 3 -4.46 -11.94 16.33
C GLY A 3 -3.64 -11.00 17.22
N THR A 4 -2.96 -11.55 18.19
CA THR A 4 -2.24 -10.82 19.24
C THR A 4 -0.86 -10.38 18.79
N THR A 5 -0.72 -9.91 17.54
CA THR A 5 0.53 -9.29 17.16
C THR A 5 0.61 -7.91 17.83
N GLU A 6 1.63 -7.73 18.64
CA GLU A 6 1.83 -6.51 19.42
C GLU A 6 1.94 -5.30 18.47
N TRP A 7 1.01 -4.33 18.59
CA TRP A 7 1.08 -3.07 17.88
C TRP A 7 1.81 -2.04 18.73
N PRO A 8 2.71 -1.23 18.20
CA PRO A 8 3.01 -0.98 16.78
C PRO A 8 4.07 -1.91 16.16
N VAL A 9 3.90 -2.21 14.88
CA VAL A 9 4.80 -3.07 14.09
C VAL A 9 5.54 -2.26 13.03
N ARG A 10 6.85 -2.52 12.87
CA ARG A 10 7.69 -2.01 11.77
C ARG A 10 8.15 -3.16 10.89
N ILE A 11 7.99 -3.01 9.58
CA ILE A 11 8.40 -4.00 8.59
C ILE A 11 9.39 -3.32 7.64
N HIS A 12 10.49 -3.99 7.34
CA HIS A 12 11.54 -3.47 6.47
C HIS A 12 11.55 -4.19 5.13
N SER A 13 11.80 -3.44 4.07
CA SER A 13 12.10 -3.93 2.72
C SER A 13 13.36 -3.24 2.20
N PRO A 14 13.88 -3.58 1.02
CA PRO A 14 15.11 -2.98 0.51
C PRO A 14 15.12 -1.45 0.45
N ARG A 15 13.96 -0.82 0.15
CA ARG A 15 13.85 0.62 -0.03
C ARG A 15 12.85 1.30 0.90
N LEU A 16 12.07 0.52 1.67
CA LEU A 16 10.97 1.05 2.48
C LEU A 16 11.06 0.61 3.93
N VAL A 17 10.60 1.49 4.80
CA VAL A 17 10.14 1.18 6.14
C VAL A 17 8.62 1.32 6.17
N ILE A 18 7.94 0.24 6.47
CA ILE A 18 6.49 0.19 6.66
C ILE A 18 6.27 0.31 8.17
N ARG A 19 5.80 1.46 8.62
CA ARG A 19 5.70 1.81 10.03
C ARG A 19 4.38 2.50 10.37
N PRO A 20 3.93 2.49 11.63
CA PRO A 20 2.81 3.33 12.01
C PRO A 20 3.07 4.80 11.63
N PRO A 21 2.05 5.52 11.11
CA PRO A 21 2.22 6.92 10.76
C PRO A 21 2.43 7.77 12.02
N GLY A 22 3.32 8.74 11.94
CA GLY A 22 3.57 9.76 12.96
C GLY A 22 3.04 11.13 12.56
N ASP A 23 3.21 12.13 13.45
CA ASP A 23 2.72 13.49 13.18
C ASP A 23 3.41 14.13 11.98
N ASP A 24 4.66 13.79 11.70
CA ASP A 24 5.40 14.26 10.52
C ASP A 24 4.80 13.76 9.20
N ASP A 25 4.06 12.65 9.23
CA ASP A 25 3.39 12.09 8.05
C ASP A 25 2.04 12.75 7.74
N ARG A 26 1.54 13.59 8.62
CA ARG A 26 0.18 14.16 8.55
C ARG A 26 -0.11 14.85 7.22
N GLN A 27 0.83 15.62 6.72
CA GLN A 27 0.67 16.32 5.44
C GLN A 27 0.60 15.33 4.25
N ALA A 28 1.42 14.29 4.28
CA ALA A 28 1.37 13.24 3.25
C ALA A 28 0.05 12.45 3.31
N LEU A 29 -0.45 12.14 4.50
CA LEU A 29 -1.77 11.51 4.70
C LEU A 29 -2.91 12.39 4.16
N ILE A 30 -2.89 13.69 4.44
CA ILE A 30 -3.87 14.64 3.90
C ILE A 30 -3.80 14.64 2.37
N ARG A 31 -2.61 14.68 1.77
CA ARG A 31 -2.44 14.59 0.32
C ARG A 31 -3.03 13.29 -0.24
N LEU A 32 -2.76 12.13 0.35
CA LEU A 32 -3.34 10.85 -0.07
C LEU A 32 -4.87 10.85 -0.07
N MET A 33 -5.50 11.65 0.81
CA MET A 33 -6.96 11.75 0.92
C MET A 33 -7.56 12.81 0.00
N THR A 34 -6.79 13.79 -0.46
CA THR A 34 -7.30 14.95 -1.20
C THR A 34 -6.80 15.04 -2.64
N ASP A 35 -5.67 14.42 -2.95
CA ASP A 35 -5.10 14.45 -4.30
C ASP A 35 -5.98 13.70 -5.31
N PRO A 36 -6.42 14.36 -6.39
CA PRO A 36 -7.37 13.77 -7.34
C PRO A 36 -6.78 12.60 -8.14
N ILE A 37 -5.46 12.58 -8.38
CA ILE A 37 -4.79 11.50 -9.10
C ILE A 37 -4.73 10.26 -8.22
N THR A 38 -4.28 10.42 -6.97
CA THR A 38 -4.27 9.34 -5.98
C THR A 38 -5.67 8.76 -5.77
N ARG A 39 -6.68 9.63 -5.74
CA ARG A 39 -8.08 9.26 -5.43
C ARG A 39 -8.92 8.88 -6.65
N GLU A 40 -8.37 8.88 -7.85
CA GLU A 40 -9.09 8.60 -9.10
C GLU A 40 -9.94 7.30 -9.03
N TYR A 41 -9.39 6.26 -8.40
CA TYR A 41 -10.04 4.95 -8.24
C TYR A 41 -10.46 4.63 -6.80
N LEU A 42 -10.41 5.61 -5.91
CA LEU A 42 -10.71 5.46 -4.48
C LEU A 42 -11.96 6.25 -4.04
N GLY A 43 -12.87 6.52 -4.98
CA GLY A 43 -14.11 7.24 -4.69
C GLY A 43 -13.96 8.77 -4.67
N GLY A 44 -12.87 9.32 -5.18
CA GLY A 44 -12.61 10.76 -5.20
C GLY A 44 -12.05 11.29 -3.88
N ALA A 45 -11.87 12.60 -3.80
CA ALA A 45 -11.40 13.28 -2.58
C ALA A 45 -12.38 13.05 -1.42
N VAL A 46 -11.85 12.86 -0.22
CA VAL A 46 -12.68 12.73 0.99
C VAL A 46 -13.31 14.08 1.35
N ASP A 47 -14.41 14.02 2.09
CA ASP A 47 -15.11 15.20 2.57
C ASP A 47 -14.29 16.01 3.60
N TYR A 48 -14.74 17.25 3.83
CA TYR A 48 -14.07 18.17 4.77
C TYR A 48 -14.01 17.62 6.20
N ALA A 49 -15.07 16.95 6.66
CA ALA A 49 -15.13 16.42 8.03
C ALA A 49 -14.10 15.30 8.24
N SER A 50 -13.96 14.39 7.26
CA SER A 50 -12.94 13.33 7.27
C SER A 50 -11.52 13.89 7.26
N ARG A 51 -11.27 14.95 6.48
CA ARG A 51 -10.01 15.67 6.48
C ARG A 51 -9.73 16.32 7.83
N GLN A 52 -10.69 17.04 8.39
CA GLN A 52 -10.55 17.67 9.70
C GLN A 52 -10.31 16.65 10.82
N ALA A 53 -11.00 15.51 10.76
CA ALA A 53 -10.76 14.42 11.71
C ALA A 53 -9.31 13.93 11.63
N LEU A 54 -8.74 13.78 10.44
CA LEU A 54 -7.34 13.40 10.27
C LEU A 54 -6.38 14.48 10.82
N GLU A 55 -6.69 15.76 10.63
CA GLU A 55 -5.89 16.88 11.15
C GLU A 55 -5.78 16.89 12.68
N LEU A 56 -6.83 16.42 13.37
CA LEU A 56 -6.94 16.48 14.83
C LEU A 56 -6.70 15.15 15.54
N SER A 57 -6.83 14.03 14.86
CA SER A 57 -6.71 12.70 15.48
C SER A 57 -5.26 12.30 15.76
N PRO A 58 -5.01 11.59 16.85
CA PRO A 58 -3.73 10.90 17.05
C PRO A 58 -3.45 9.91 15.91
N LEU A 59 -2.20 9.83 15.47
CA LEU A 59 -1.77 8.91 14.44
C LEU A 59 -1.09 7.68 15.04
N GLY A 60 -0.97 6.61 14.25
CA GLY A 60 -0.22 5.40 14.60
C GLY A 60 -0.91 4.44 15.57
N LEU A 61 -2.09 4.78 16.07
CA LEU A 61 -2.80 3.96 17.07
C LEU A 61 -3.68 2.86 16.45
N THR A 62 -4.03 3.00 15.18
CA THR A 62 -4.93 2.05 14.52
C THR A 62 -4.13 0.87 14.00
N TRP A 63 -4.44 -0.32 14.52
CA TRP A 63 -3.88 -1.57 14.02
C TRP A 63 -4.08 -1.73 12.51
N GLY A 64 -3.08 -2.28 11.85
CA GLY A 64 -3.16 -2.58 10.43
C GLY A 64 -3.08 -1.36 9.50
N ARG A 65 -2.71 -0.18 9.99
CA ARG A 65 -2.51 1.02 9.17
C ARG A 65 -1.09 1.51 9.25
N TRP A 66 -0.38 1.47 8.12
CA TRP A 66 1.02 1.86 8.04
C TRP A 66 1.26 2.99 7.03
N ALA A 67 2.21 3.84 7.35
CA ALA A 67 2.89 4.69 6.39
C ALA A 67 3.93 3.88 5.62
N LEU A 68 4.05 4.14 4.33
CA LEU A 68 5.17 3.71 3.50
C LEU A 68 6.19 4.83 3.48
N ALA A 69 7.31 4.63 4.16
CA ALA A 69 8.38 5.63 4.22
C ALA A 69 9.63 5.13 3.49
N LEU A 70 10.37 6.04 2.85
CA LEU A 70 11.68 5.72 2.27
C LEU A 70 12.65 5.33 3.37
N ALA A 71 13.42 4.26 3.17
CA ALA A 71 14.34 3.75 4.20
C ALA A 71 15.46 4.72 4.54
N GLU A 72 15.90 5.55 3.58
CA GLU A 72 17.02 6.49 3.77
C GLU A 72 16.58 7.82 4.41
N GLU A 73 15.38 8.32 4.05
CA GLU A 73 14.93 9.66 4.43
C GLU A 73 13.81 9.63 5.48
N ASP A 74 13.22 8.46 5.76
CA ASP A 74 12.02 8.25 6.58
C ASP A 74 10.82 9.12 6.13
N SER A 75 10.85 9.64 4.90
CA SER A 75 9.78 10.45 4.32
C SER A 75 8.65 9.57 3.80
N MET A 76 7.41 9.89 4.17
CA MET A 76 6.23 9.14 3.76
C MET A 76 5.90 9.37 2.29
N ILE A 77 5.79 8.29 1.52
CA ILE A 77 5.47 8.27 0.09
C ILE A 77 4.11 7.66 -0.23
N GLY A 78 3.47 7.06 0.75
CA GLY A 78 2.20 6.36 0.57
C GLY A 78 1.71 5.71 1.86
N SER A 79 0.64 4.95 1.73
CA SER A 79 0.09 4.14 2.83
C SER A 79 -0.25 2.73 2.36
N ILE A 80 -0.22 1.80 3.30
CA ILE A 80 -0.68 0.43 3.12
C ILE A 80 -1.43 0.00 4.36
N SER A 81 -2.44 -0.85 4.20
CA SER A 81 -3.21 -1.35 5.34
C SER A 81 -3.65 -2.79 5.17
N LEU A 82 -3.80 -3.44 6.31
CA LEU A 82 -4.61 -4.65 6.49
C LEU A 82 -5.75 -4.29 7.43
N SER A 83 -6.96 -4.62 7.05
CA SER A 83 -8.15 -4.42 7.87
C SER A 83 -9.12 -5.55 7.64
N TYR A 84 -10.01 -5.80 8.60
CA TYR A 84 -11.08 -6.76 8.38
C TYR A 84 -12.27 -6.04 7.76
N ASP A 85 -12.57 -6.37 6.51
CA ASP A 85 -13.78 -5.97 5.81
C ASP A 85 -14.59 -7.22 5.46
N ARG A 86 -15.89 -7.17 5.66
CA ARG A 86 -16.81 -8.30 5.39
C ARG A 86 -16.42 -9.60 6.11
N GLY A 87 -15.70 -9.48 7.23
CA GLY A 87 -15.19 -10.63 7.97
C GLY A 87 -13.94 -11.28 7.39
N GLU A 88 -13.31 -10.66 6.38
CA GLU A 88 -12.10 -11.14 5.72
C GLU A 88 -10.98 -10.10 5.83
N LEU A 89 -9.74 -10.56 5.90
CA LEU A 89 -8.57 -9.70 5.90
C LEU A 89 -8.42 -9.04 4.52
N GLU A 90 -8.44 -7.71 4.47
CA GLU A 90 -8.34 -6.93 3.24
C GLU A 90 -7.05 -6.13 3.18
N LEU A 91 -6.33 -6.26 2.05
CA LEU A 91 -5.17 -5.45 1.69
C LEU A 91 -5.61 -4.21 0.91
N SER A 92 -5.16 -3.04 1.36
CA SER A 92 -5.33 -1.79 0.63
C SER A 92 -4.03 -1.00 0.61
N TYR A 93 -3.76 -0.25 -0.47
CA TYR A 93 -2.56 0.58 -0.60
C TYR A 93 -2.81 1.78 -1.52
N ALA A 94 -2.08 2.84 -1.25
CA ALA A 94 -2.05 4.05 -2.08
C ALA A 94 -0.67 4.70 -2.03
N LEU A 95 -0.22 5.23 -3.15
CA LEU A 95 1.01 6.03 -3.26
C LEU A 95 0.68 7.45 -3.69
N LEU A 96 1.47 8.41 -3.25
CA LEU A 96 1.47 9.74 -3.83
C LEU A 96 1.90 9.67 -5.30
N PRO A 97 1.36 10.53 -6.20
CA PRO A 97 1.52 10.41 -7.65
C PRO A 97 2.97 10.31 -8.11
N GLU A 98 3.85 11.11 -7.52
CA GLU A 98 5.27 11.17 -7.84
C GLU A 98 6.05 9.87 -7.55
N TRP A 99 5.48 8.98 -6.73
CA TRP A 99 6.09 7.71 -6.34
C TRP A 99 5.49 6.49 -7.05
N THR A 100 4.52 6.72 -7.94
CA THR A 100 3.91 5.64 -8.72
C THR A 100 4.83 5.16 -9.85
N GLY A 101 4.66 3.91 -10.29
CA GLY A 101 5.43 3.35 -11.41
C GLY A 101 6.87 2.93 -11.11
N GLN A 102 7.35 3.11 -9.89
CA GLN A 102 8.73 2.81 -9.46
C GLN A 102 8.86 1.48 -8.68
N GLY A 103 7.79 0.69 -8.62
CA GLY A 103 7.79 -0.61 -7.96
C GLY A 103 7.52 -0.58 -6.45
N PHE A 104 7.37 0.59 -5.84
CA PHE A 104 7.15 0.71 -4.38
C PHE A 104 5.88 0.02 -3.89
N ALA A 105 4.79 0.06 -4.66
CA ALA A 105 3.56 -0.65 -4.31
C ALA A 105 3.75 -2.18 -4.28
N ALA A 106 4.48 -2.73 -5.27
CA ALA A 106 4.80 -4.16 -5.29
C ALA A 106 5.66 -4.55 -4.09
N GLU A 107 6.71 -3.79 -3.84
CA GLU A 107 7.64 -4.00 -2.75
C GLU A 107 6.94 -3.97 -1.39
N SER A 108 6.12 -2.95 -1.14
CA SER A 108 5.37 -2.83 0.11
C SER A 108 4.37 -3.96 0.32
N CYS A 109 3.63 -4.35 -0.73
CA CYS A 109 2.70 -5.48 -0.66
C CYS A 109 3.43 -6.80 -0.37
N ILE A 110 4.57 -7.06 -1.02
CA ILE A 110 5.36 -8.28 -0.77
C ILE A 110 5.82 -8.31 0.69
N ALA A 111 6.37 -7.21 1.21
CA ALA A 111 6.84 -7.13 2.58
C ALA A 111 5.69 -7.35 3.58
N LEU A 112 4.56 -6.67 3.39
CA LEU A 112 3.41 -6.78 4.29
C LEU A 112 2.76 -8.17 4.24
N LEU A 113 2.60 -8.76 3.04
CA LEU A 113 2.06 -10.11 2.90
C LEU A 113 3.00 -11.17 3.49
N GLY A 114 4.33 -10.94 3.39
CA GLY A 114 5.32 -11.80 4.03
C GLY A 114 5.22 -11.77 5.56
N TRP A 115 5.04 -10.58 6.13
CA TRP A 115 4.78 -10.39 7.55
C TRP A 115 3.44 -11.03 7.96
N ALA A 116 2.36 -10.74 7.24
CA ALA A 116 1.03 -11.27 7.55
C ALA A 116 1.01 -12.81 7.57
N ARG A 117 1.72 -13.45 6.62
CA ARG A 117 1.86 -14.91 6.57
C ARG A 117 2.51 -15.51 7.83
N GLN A 118 3.39 -14.76 8.49
CA GLN A 118 4.14 -15.25 9.66
C GLN A 118 3.41 -14.96 10.96
N GLU A 119 2.67 -13.86 11.01
CA GLU A 119 2.14 -13.27 12.23
C GLU A 119 0.63 -13.44 12.41
N LEU A 120 -0.11 -13.67 11.31
CA LEU A 120 -1.56 -13.78 11.35
C LEU A 120 -2.01 -15.23 11.13
N GLU A 121 -3.15 -15.57 11.72
CA GLU A 121 -3.78 -16.89 11.57
C GLU A 121 -4.67 -16.99 10.32
N ASP A 122 -4.84 -15.88 9.59
CA ASP A 122 -5.66 -15.82 8.39
C ASP A 122 -5.11 -16.69 7.28
N GLU A 123 -5.95 -17.50 6.64
CA GLU A 123 -5.53 -18.34 5.51
C GLU A 123 -5.52 -17.56 4.19
N HIS A 124 -6.35 -16.53 4.09
CA HIS A 124 -6.56 -15.76 2.87
C HIS A 124 -6.56 -14.25 3.14
N VAL A 125 -6.21 -13.52 2.11
CA VAL A 125 -6.34 -12.07 2.07
C VAL A 125 -7.07 -11.67 0.79
N ILE A 126 -8.00 -10.72 0.90
CA ILE A 126 -8.70 -10.14 -0.23
C ILE A 126 -8.14 -8.76 -0.57
N ALA A 127 -8.44 -8.30 -1.78
CA ALA A 127 -8.22 -6.93 -2.21
C ALA A 127 -9.34 -6.52 -3.16
N ILE A 128 -9.81 -5.29 -3.06
CA ILE A 128 -10.83 -4.75 -3.95
C ILE A 128 -10.22 -3.67 -4.83
N SER A 129 -10.49 -3.73 -6.12
CA SER A 129 -10.01 -2.74 -7.08
C SER A 129 -11.05 -2.47 -8.15
N GLN A 130 -11.22 -1.20 -8.52
CA GLN A 130 -12.04 -0.87 -9.69
C GLN A 130 -11.49 -1.55 -10.94
N THR A 131 -12.37 -2.09 -11.78
CA THR A 131 -11.99 -2.76 -13.05
C THR A 131 -11.21 -1.84 -14.00
N ARG A 132 -11.41 -0.52 -13.88
CA ARG A 132 -10.72 0.51 -14.66
C ARG A 132 -9.30 0.77 -14.18
N ASN A 133 -8.99 0.48 -12.91
CA ASN A 133 -7.64 0.60 -12.34
C ASN A 133 -6.75 -0.57 -12.79
N LYS A 134 -6.37 -0.56 -14.07
CA LYS A 134 -5.57 -1.62 -14.68
C LYS A 134 -4.25 -1.87 -13.94
N ARG A 135 -3.61 -0.80 -13.46
CA ARG A 135 -2.33 -0.89 -12.73
C ARG A 135 -2.47 -1.70 -11.44
N SER A 136 -3.51 -1.40 -10.64
CA SER A 136 -3.77 -2.14 -9.40
C SER A 136 -4.14 -3.60 -9.68
N VAL A 137 -5.02 -3.86 -10.66
CA VAL A 137 -5.42 -5.21 -11.03
C VAL A 137 -4.22 -6.04 -11.52
N GLU A 138 -3.34 -5.48 -12.35
CA GLU A 138 -2.13 -6.17 -12.80
C GLU A 138 -1.15 -6.43 -11.66
N LEU A 139 -0.95 -5.46 -10.76
CA LEU A 139 -0.12 -5.64 -9.59
C LEU A 139 -0.64 -6.78 -8.71
N LEU A 140 -1.92 -6.77 -8.37
CA LEU A 140 -2.54 -7.82 -7.56
C LEU A 140 -2.39 -9.20 -8.22
N ARG A 141 -2.57 -9.31 -9.54
CA ARG A 141 -2.33 -10.57 -10.27
C ARG A 141 -0.88 -11.03 -10.20
N LYS A 142 0.08 -10.12 -10.34
CA LYS A 142 1.53 -10.43 -10.19
C LYS A 142 1.86 -10.89 -8.78
N LEU A 143 1.12 -10.40 -7.79
CA LEU A 143 1.22 -10.85 -6.39
C LEU A 143 0.51 -12.19 -6.12
N GLY A 144 -0.10 -12.81 -7.12
CA GLY A 144 -0.78 -14.09 -7.01
C GLY A 144 -2.24 -14.02 -6.60
N PHE A 145 -2.86 -12.82 -6.63
CA PHE A 145 -4.29 -12.70 -6.44
C PHE A 145 -5.05 -13.17 -7.68
N THR A 146 -6.15 -13.87 -7.47
CA THR A 146 -7.09 -14.31 -8.51
C THR A 146 -8.44 -13.64 -8.31
N VAL A 147 -9.17 -13.37 -9.39
CA VAL A 147 -10.50 -12.76 -9.31
C VAL A 147 -11.47 -13.78 -8.74
N ARG A 148 -12.08 -13.45 -7.59
CA ARG A 148 -13.14 -14.26 -6.97
C ARG A 148 -14.52 -13.90 -7.51
N LYS A 149 -14.81 -12.59 -7.66
CA LYS A 149 -16.08 -12.10 -8.24
C LYS A 149 -16.00 -10.63 -8.66
N GLY A 150 -16.91 -10.23 -9.54
CA GLY A 150 -17.22 -8.82 -9.80
C GLY A 150 -18.17 -8.27 -8.74
N LEU A 151 -18.04 -6.98 -8.46
CA LEU A 151 -18.91 -6.21 -7.57
C LEU A 151 -19.36 -4.94 -8.27
N GLU A 152 -20.53 -4.44 -7.89
CA GLU A 152 -20.95 -3.09 -8.24
C GLU A 152 -21.18 -2.30 -6.95
N GLU A 153 -20.26 -1.40 -6.65
CA GLU A 153 -20.26 -0.62 -5.43
C GLU A 153 -19.88 0.82 -5.72
N PHE A 154 -20.50 1.76 -5.01
CA PHE A 154 -20.27 3.19 -5.19
C PHE A 154 -20.43 3.66 -6.64
N GLY A 155 -21.36 3.03 -7.39
CA GLY A 155 -21.61 3.33 -8.81
C GLY A 155 -20.48 2.92 -9.76
N THR A 156 -19.57 2.03 -9.33
CA THR A 156 -18.47 1.55 -10.16
C THR A 156 -18.36 0.04 -10.15
N GLN A 157 -17.89 -0.50 -11.28
CA GLN A 157 -17.56 -1.93 -11.39
C GLN A 157 -16.22 -2.21 -10.72
N GLN A 158 -16.21 -3.14 -9.78
CA GLN A 158 -15.03 -3.53 -9.01
C GLN A 158 -14.78 -5.02 -9.13
N LEU A 159 -13.55 -5.42 -8.87
CA LEU A 159 -13.14 -6.81 -8.73
C LEU A 159 -12.77 -7.05 -7.26
N LEU A 160 -13.34 -8.10 -6.68
CA LEU A 160 -12.83 -8.70 -5.47
C LEU A 160 -11.84 -9.79 -5.90
N LEU A 161 -10.60 -9.61 -5.50
CA LEU A 161 -9.52 -10.56 -5.74
C LEU A 161 -9.11 -11.19 -4.41
N GLU A 162 -8.62 -12.41 -4.48
CA GLU A 162 -8.24 -13.22 -3.32
C GLU A 162 -6.92 -13.93 -3.57
N ARG A 163 -6.12 -14.07 -2.52
CA ARG A 163 -4.97 -14.99 -2.52
C ARG A 163 -4.85 -15.71 -1.19
N SER A 164 -4.28 -16.93 -1.19
CA SER A 164 -3.85 -17.59 0.03
C SER A 164 -2.60 -16.90 0.59
N LEU A 165 -2.56 -16.64 1.90
CA LEU A 165 -1.35 -16.14 2.57
C LEU A 165 -0.20 -17.15 2.53
N SER A 166 -0.49 -18.45 2.47
CA SER A 166 0.53 -19.50 2.34
C SER A 166 1.15 -19.59 0.95
N ALA A 167 0.51 -19.01 -0.09
CA ALA A 167 1.05 -19.02 -1.44
C ALA A 167 2.42 -18.33 -1.51
N PRO A 168 3.35 -18.78 -2.38
CA PRO A 168 4.65 -18.15 -2.51
C PRO A 168 4.51 -16.71 -2.99
N LEU A 169 5.35 -15.82 -2.44
CA LEU A 169 5.45 -14.44 -2.88
C LEU A 169 6.50 -14.32 -3.98
N PRO A 170 6.30 -13.41 -4.96
CA PRO A 170 7.35 -13.10 -5.91
C PRO A 170 8.56 -12.48 -5.20
N GLU A 171 9.74 -12.68 -5.74
CA GLU A 171 10.94 -11.97 -5.28
C GLU A 171 10.82 -10.47 -5.58
N TYR A 172 11.47 -9.63 -4.77
CA TYR A 172 11.57 -8.21 -5.05
C TYR A 172 12.24 -8.01 -6.41
N ALA A 173 11.55 -7.35 -7.32
CA ALA A 173 12.19 -6.87 -8.54
C ALA A 173 13.26 -5.86 -8.12
N GLN A 174 14.53 -6.19 -8.31
CA GLN A 174 15.60 -5.20 -8.16
C GLN A 174 15.32 -4.04 -9.12
N PRO A 175 15.41 -2.78 -8.69
CA PRO A 175 15.34 -1.67 -9.63
C PRO A 175 16.42 -1.87 -10.68
N LEU A 176 16.04 -1.72 -11.96
CA LEU A 176 17.00 -1.63 -13.04
C LEU A 176 18.05 -0.60 -12.61
N GLN A 177 19.27 -1.03 -12.37
CA GLN A 177 20.38 -0.11 -12.17
C GLN A 177 20.44 0.73 -13.45
N THR A 178 19.99 1.98 -13.35
CA THR A 178 20.27 2.95 -14.40
C THR A 178 21.79 3.03 -14.49
N ALA A 179 22.33 2.55 -15.61
CA ALA A 179 23.75 2.64 -15.89
C ALA A 179 24.19 4.08 -15.64
N ALA A 180 25.16 4.25 -14.77
CA ALA A 180 25.76 5.55 -14.51
C ALA A 180 26.14 6.20 -15.84
N ASP A 181 25.68 7.43 -16.02
CA ASP A 181 26.00 8.24 -17.18
C ASP A 181 27.54 8.29 -17.35
N PRO A 182 28.09 8.00 -18.52
CA PRO A 182 29.54 8.01 -18.70
C PRO A 182 30.06 9.42 -18.47
N THR A 183 30.98 9.55 -17.54
CA THR A 183 31.74 10.77 -17.22
C THR A 183 32.16 11.49 -18.51
N PRO A 184 31.85 12.79 -18.68
CA PRO A 184 32.26 13.53 -19.86
C PRO A 184 33.80 13.60 -19.93
N PRO A 185 34.39 13.50 -21.11
CA PRO A 185 35.85 13.51 -21.25
C PRO A 185 36.43 14.84 -20.77
N SER A 186 37.46 14.75 -19.90
CA SER A 186 38.23 15.89 -19.42
C SER A 186 38.85 16.63 -20.59
N ARG A 187 38.49 17.90 -20.78
CA ARG A 187 39.19 18.79 -21.71
C ARG A 187 40.61 19.07 -21.16
N ARG A 188 41.61 18.69 -21.97
CA ARG A 188 42.99 19.21 -21.87
C ARG A 188 43.06 20.52 -22.64
#